data_b139d62a2462bed7fae874cda3e1dfed
#
_entry.id   b139d62a2462bed7fae874cda3e1dfed
#
_cell.length_a   1.000
_cell.length_b   1.000
_cell.length_c   1.000
_cell.angle_alpha   90.00
_cell.angle_beta   90.00
_cell.angle_gamma   90.00
#
_symmetry.space_group_name_H-M   'P 1'
#
loop_
_entity.id
_entity.type
_entity.pdbx_description
1 polymer ?
#
loop_
_entity_poly.entity_id
_entity_poly.type
_entity_poly.pdbx_seq_one_letter_code
_entity_poly.pdbx_strand_id
1 'polypeptide(L)'
;MTMILRHNVPIQAVKTEQEVQSIKQLEDILNNQDSQAKLIGANGEQIDIPESLYQVLRHVVQAMASGQAVSLVPHSYEMTTQQAAEFLNVSRPYIVKLLEQGEIPYIKVGSHRRVCFEDLVRYKEQRDVKRSQLLKQLIEMS
;
A
#
# COMPACT_ATOMS: atom_id res chain seq x y z
N MET A 1 17.00 9.97 5.20
CA MET A 1 17.04 8.78 6.07
C MET A 1 16.33 7.65 5.36
N THR A 2 17.11 6.73 4.86
CA THR A 2 16.54 5.55 4.22
C THR A 2 16.07 4.65 5.36
N MET A 3 14.80 4.72 5.71
CA MET A 3 14.20 3.64 6.44
C MET A 3 14.25 2.43 5.51
N ILE A 4 15.30 1.65 5.63
CA ILE A 4 15.30 0.32 5.09
C ILE A 4 14.30 -0.42 5.97
N LEU A 5 13.06 -0.44 5.53
CA LEU A 5 12.11 -1.44 5.98
C LEU A 5 12.68 -2.78 5.51
N ARG A 6 13.71 -3.23 6.24
CA ARG A 6 14.20 -4.60 6.12
C ARG A 6 13.01 -5.46 6.47
N HIS A 7 12.44 -6.05 5.46
CA HIS A 7 11.27 -6.90 5.54
C HIS A 7 9.96 -6.11 5.47
N ASN A 8 9.06 -6.59 4.69
CA ASN A 8 7.64 -6.30 4.77
C ASN A 8 7.12 -6.69 6.17
N VAL A 9 7.54 -5.92 7.17
CA VAL A 9 6.91 -6.08 8.49
C VAL A 9 5.61 -5.32 8.40
N PRO A 10 4.48 -6.00 8.29
CA PRO A 10 3.21 -5.31 8.36
C PRO A 10 3.15 -4.59 9.70
N ILE A 11 2.78 -3.32 9.68
CA ILE A 11 2.43 -2.62 10.91
C ILE A 11 1.30 -3.45 11.51
N GLN A 12 1.56 -4.03 12.69
CA GLN A 12 0.61 -4.95 13.30
C GLN A 12 -0.73 -4.25 13.53
N ALA A 13 -1.79 -5.00 13.30
CA ALA A 13 -3.11 -4.53 13.64
C ALA A 13 -3.18 -4.18 15.14
N VAL A 14 -3.96 -3.16 15.45
CA VAL A 14 -4.14 -2.65 16.82
C VAL A 14 -4.65 -3.77 17.72
N LYS A 15 -3.95 -4.04 18.84
CA LYS A 15 -4.24 -5.21 19.69
C LYS A 15 -4.86 -4.85 21.03
N THR A 16 -4.69 -3.62 21.52
CA THR A 16 -5.18 -3.22 22.85
C THR A 16 -6.31 -2.19 22.76
N GLU A 17 -7.18 -2.17 23.77
CA GLU A 17 -8.27 -1.17 23.82
C GLU A 17 -7.74 0.26 23.87
N GLN A 18 -6.62 0.50 24.55
CA GLN A 18 -6.00 1.83 24.59
C GLN A 18 -5.52 2.27 23.21
N GLU A 19 -4.88 1.38 22.47
CA GLU A 19 -4.46 1.67 21.09
C GLU A 19 -5.66 1.95 20.20
N VAL A 20 -6.73 1.16 20.30
CA VAL A 20 -7.96 1.37 19.54
C VAL A 20 -8.53 2.75 19.80
N GLN A 21 -8.61 3.16 21.07
CA GLN A 21 -9.12 4.49 21.43
C GLN A 21 -8.23 5.60 20.89
N SER A 22 -6.91 5.45 21.01
CA SER A 22 -5.94 6.42 20.50
C SER A 22 -6.05 6.57 18.98
N ILE A 23 -6.18 5.45 18.26
CA ILE A 23 -6.32 5.46 16.82
C ILE A 23 -7.64 6.13 16.38
N LYS A 24 -8.73 5.87 17.08
CA LYS A 24 -10.01 6.54 16.81
C LYS A 24 -9.96 8.03 17.06
N GLN A 25 -9.28 8.46 18.13
CA GLN A 25 -9.08 9.88 18.40
C GLN A 25 -8.26 10.54 17.30
N LEU A 26 -7.19 9.88 16.83
CA LEU A 26 -6.38 10.36 15.71
C LEU A 26 -7.21 10.44 14.43
N GLU A 27 -8.05 9.44 14.17
CA GLU A 27 -8.94 9.45 13.01
C GLU A 27 -9.88 10.66 13.05
N ASP A 28 -10.50 10.94 14.19
CA ASP A 28 -11.40 12.09 14.35
C ASP A 28 -10.67 13.42 14.09
N ILE A 29 -9.47 13.56 14.62
CA ILE A 29 -8.65 14.77 14.41
C ILE A 29 -8.26 14.92 12.95
N LEU A 30 -7.83 13.83 12.30
CA LEU A 30 -7.38 13.86 10.91
C LEU A 30 -8.53 14.02 9.91
N ASN A 31 -9.74 13.62 10.28
CA ASN A 31 -10.94 13.81 9.45
C ASN A 31 -11.55 15.21 9.60
N ASN A 32 -11.15 15.97 10.59
CA ASN A 32 -11.60 17.33 10.77
C ASN A 32 -10.88 18.26 9.78
N GLN A 33 -11.57 18.67 8.74
CA GLN A 33 -11.02 19.48 7.65
C GLN A 33 -10.63 20.90 8.07
N ASP A 34 -11.13 21.37 9.19
CA ASP A 34 -10.90 22.75 9.67
C ASP A 34 -9.65 22.89 10.54
N SER A 35 -9.02 21.78 10.90
CA SER A 35 -7.84 21.81 11.76
C SER A 35 -6.58 21.36 11.00
N GLN A 36 -5.53 22.19 11.05
CA GLN A 36 -4.20 21.77 10.64
C GLN A 36 -3.58 20.90 11.72
N ALA A 37 -3.17 19.70 11.35
CA ALA A 37 -2.45 18.82 12.25
C ALA A 37 -1.00 19.28 12.39
N LYS A 38 -0.49 19.22 13.62
CA LYS A 38 0.89 19.56 13.95
C LYS A 38 1.54 18.41 14.68
N LEU A 39 2.83 18.23 14.44
CA LEU A 39 3.65 17.32 15.22
C LEU A 39 4.32 18.09 16.32
N ILE A 40 4.17 17.63 17.56
CA ILE A 40 4.81 18.24 18.72
C ILE A 40 5.94 17.32 19.17
N GLY A 41 7.17 17.84 19.15
CA GLY A 41 8.35 17.12 19.60
C GLY A 41 8.45 17.03 21.12
N ALA A 42 9.37 16.22 21.61
CA ALA A 42 9.59 16.00 23.03
C ALA A 42 9.96 17.28 23.79
N ASN A 43 10.57 18.26 23.14
CA ASN A 43 10.97 19.53 23.70
C ASN A 43 9.93 20.65 23.50
N GLY A 44 8.72 20.31 23.08
CA GLY A 44 7.68 21.28 22.82
C GLY A 44 7.74 21.93 21.44
N GLU A 45 8.64 21.48 20.59
CA GLU A 45 8.74 21.95 19.21
C GLU A 45 7.48 21.60 18.42
N GLN A 46 6.98 22.55 17.65
CA GLN A 46 5.79 22.34 16.82
C GLN A 46 6.16 22.48 15.35
N ILE A 47 5.78 21.49 14.56
CA ILE A 47 5.99 21.49 13.12
C ILE A 47 4.65 21.17 12.44
N ASP A 48 4.29 21.99 11.46
CA ASP A 48 3.13 21.73 10.63
C ASP A 48 3.37 20.48 9.78
N ILE A 49 2.38 19.60 9.73
CA ILE A 49 2.46 18.40 8.88
C ILE A 49 2.13 18.80 7.43
N PRO A 50 3.06 18.57 6.47
CA PRO A 50 2.78 18.85 5.07
C PRO A 50 1.57 18.06 4.55
N GLU A 51 0.85 18.62 3.59
CA GLU A 51 -0.37 18.01 3.04
C GLU A 51 -0.13 16.60 2.51
N SER A 52 0.98 16.35 1.84
CA SER A 52 1.33 15.03 1.33
C SER A 52 1.45 13.99 2.43
N LEU A 53 2.09 14.35 3.54
CA LEU A 53 2.22 13.47 4.70
C LEU A 53 0.89 13.33 5.44
N TYR A 54 0.12 14.39 5.52
CA TYR A 54 -1.22 14.38 6.12
C TYR A 54 -2.13 13.34 5.46
N GLN A 55 -2.12 13.29 4.13
CA GLN A 55 -2.91 12.31 3.37
C GLN A 55 -2.48 10.88 3.65
N VAL A 56 -1.17 10.62 3.73
CA VAL A 56 -0.65 9.29 4.06
C VAL A 56 -1.08 8.88 5.47
N LEU A 57 -0.91 9.77 6.46
CA LEU A 57 -1.31 9.50 7.84
C LEU A 57 -2.81 9.22 7.95
N ARG A 58 -3.62 9.97 7.25
CA ARG A 58 -5.07 9.78 7.24
C ARG A 58 -5.44 8.40 6.73
N HIS A 59 -4.86 7.95 5.62
CA HIS A 59 -5.12 6.62 5.07
C HIS A 59 -4.66 5.51 6.02
N VAL A 60 -3.46 5.67 6.61
CA VAL A 60 -2.91 4.69 7.55
C VAL A 60 -3.80 4.57 8.79
N VAL A 61 -4.19 5.70 9.37
CA VAL A 61 -5.03 5.73 10.57
C VAL A 61 -6.42 5.14 10.29
N GLN A 62 -7.02 5.46 9.15
CA GLN A 62 -8.32 4.89 8.76
C GLN A 62 -8.25 3.37 8.63
N ALA A 63 -7.22 2.85 8.00
CA ALA A 63 -7.03 1.41 7.86
C ALA A 63 -6.83 0.73 9.21
N MET A 64 -6.01 1.32 10.09
CA MET A 64 -5.78 0.79 11.44
C MET A 64 -7.03 0.87 12.31
N ALA A 65 -7.83 1.93 12.19
CA ALA A 65 -9.10 2.05 12.91
C ALA A 65 -10.10 0.97 12.50
N SER A 66 -10.02 0.51 11.26
CA SER A 66 -10.84 -0.60 10.75
C SER A 66 -10.29 -1.98 11.14
N GLY A 67 -9.21 -2.06 11.90
CA GLY A 67 -8.59 -3.32 12.31
C GLY A 67 -7.69 -3.94 11.24
N GLN A 68 -7.38 -3.22 10.17
CA GLN A 68 -6.52 -3.70 9.09
C GLN A 68 -5.06 -3.48 9.41
N ALA A 69 -4.21 -4.43 9.00
CA ALA A 69 -2.77 -4.23 9.00
C ALA A 69 -2.37 -3.36 7.81
N VAL A 70 -1.36 -2.52 8.00
CA VAL A 70 -0.88 -1.59 6.96
C VAL A 70 0.59 -1.88 6.68
N SER A 71 0.95 -1.87 5.41
CA SER A 71 2.35 -1.94 4.98
C SER A 71 2.67 -0.71 4.14
N LEU A 72 3.77 -0.04 4.48
CA LEU A 72 4.29 1.08 3.70
C LEU A 72 5.47 0.56 2.87
N VAL A 73 5.35 0.66 1.56
CA VAL A 73 6.35 0.15 0.62
C VAL A 73 6.79 1.26 -0.32
N PRO A 74 8.11 1.52 -0.46
CA PRO A 74 8.59 2.49 -1.44
C PRO A 74 8.22 2.08 -2.87
N HIS A 75 7.91 3.03 -3.71
CA HIS A 75 7.59 2.76 -5.13
C HIS A 75 8.70 2.03 -5.86
N SER A 76 9.95 2.33 -5.50
CA SER A 76 11.14 1.71 -6.09
C SER A 76 11.50 0.35 -5.50
N TYR A 77 10.68 -0.20 -4.60
CA TYR A 77 10.95 -1.49 -3.97
C TYR A 77 10.92 -2.60 -5.02
N GLU A 78 11.99 -3.40 -5.05
CA GLU A 78 12.10 -4.54 -5.96
C GLU A 78 11.62 -5.82 -5.28
N MET A 79 10.76 -6.54 -5.95
CA MET A 79 10.16 -7.78 -5.45
C MET A 79 10.66 -8.98 -6.23
N THR A 80 10.74 -10.13 -5.56
CA THR A 80 10.97 -11.41 -6.22
C THR A 80 9.72 -11.83 -6.99
N THR A 81 9.87 -12.79 -7.90
CA THR A 81 8.70 -13.36 -8.62
C THR A 81 7.69 -13.97 -7.67
N GLN A 82 8.16 -14.60 -6.58
CA GLN A 82 7.26 -15.17 -5.58
C GLN A 82 6.48 -14.08 -4.83
N GLN A 83 7.15 -13.03 -4.41
CA GLN A 83 6.50 -11.89 -3.76
C GLN A 83 5.50 -11.20 -4.68
N ALA A 84 5.85 -11.05 -5.96
CA ALA A 84 4.95 -10.48 -6.96
C ALA A 84 3.71 -11.35 -7.16
N ALA A 85 3.87 -12.67 -7.21
CA ALA A 85 2.76 -13.61 -7.31
C ALA A 85 1.83 -13.51 -6.10
N GLU A 86 2.37 -13.44 -4.90
CA GLU A 86 1.61 -13.26 -3.67
C GLU A 86 0.85 -11.92 -3.66
N PHE A 87 1.50 -10.85 -4.08
CA PHE A 87 0.87 -9.53 -4.16
C PHE A 87 -0.33 -9.51 -5.11
N LEU A 88 -0.19 -10.14 -6.29
CA LEU A 88 -1.27 -10.22 -7.28
C LEU A 88 -2.25 -11.36 -7.01
N ASN A 89 -1.98 -12.17 -6.00
CA ASN A 89 -2.78 -13.37 -5.67
C ASN A 89 -2.91 -14.34 -6.85
N VAL A 90 -1.79 -14.62 -7.48
CA VAL A 90 -1.68 -15.55 -8.60
C VAL A 90 -0.55 -16.56 -8.35
N SER A 91 -0.48 -17.60 -9.17
CA SER A 91 0.61 -18.57 -9.08
C SER A 91 1.92 -18.00 -9.62
N ARG A 92 3.05 -18.52 -9.14
CA ARG A 92 4.37 -18.14 -9.64
C ARG A 92 4.52 -18.42 -11.15
N PRO A 93 4.12 -19.56 -11.69
CA PRO A 93 4.18 -19.77 -13.15
C PRO A 93 3.39 -18.75 -13.94
N TYR A 94 2.27 -18.29 -13.42
CA TYR A 94 1.45 -17.28 -14.08
C TYR A 94 2.17 -15.91 -14.10
N ILE A 95 2.81 -15.51 -13.00
CA ILE A 95 3.58 -14.26 -12.98
C ILE A 95 4.75 -14.32 -13.96
N VAL A 96 5.45 -15.44 -14.04
CA VAL A 96 6.55 -15.64 -15.00
C VAL A 96 6.04 -15.47 -16.43
N LYS A 97 4.88 -16.02 -16.74
CA LYS A 97 4.24 -15.87 -18.04
C LYS A 97 3.94 -14.39 -18.35
N LEU A 98 3.41 -13.64 -17.40
CA LEU A 98 3.14 -12.21 -17.56
C LEU A 98 4.41 -11.42 -17.85
N LEU A 99 5.51 -11.74 -17.16
CA LEU A 99 6.79 -11.10 -17.38
C LEU A 99 7.34 -11.42 -18.78
N GLU A 100 7.27 -12.67 -19.19
CA GLU A 100 7.75 -13.10 -20.51
C GLU A 100 6.92 -12.51 -21.65
N GLN A 101 5.63 -12.28 -21.43
CA GLN A 101 4.76 -11.64 -22.41
C GLN A 101 4.90 -10.12 -22.47
N GLY A 102 5.71 -9.53 -21.59
CA GLY A 102 5.91 -8.08 -21.54
C GLY A 102 4.77 -7.31 -20.90
N GLU A 103 3.85 -7.98 -20.21
CA GLU A 103 2.73 -7.34 -19.52
C GLU A 103 3.20 -6.53 -18.30
N ILE A 104 4.29 -6.96 -17.66
CA ILE A 104 4.88 -6.31 -16.50
C ILE A 104 6.39 -6.18 -16.75
N PRO A 105 6.97 -4.97 -16.64
CA PRO A 105 8.41 -4.80 -16.74
C PRO A 105 9.17 -5.56 -15.63
N TYR A 106 10.35 -6.03 -15.92
CA TYR A 106 11.21 -6.69 -14.94
C TYR A 106 12.69 -6.47 -15.25
N ILE A 107 13.52 -6.65 -14.23
CA ILE A 107 14.96 -6.59 -14.34
C ILE A 107 15.50 -7.99 -14.04
N LYS A 108 16.47 -8.45 -14.84
CA LYS A 108 17.11 -9.72 -14.62
C LYS A 108 18.41 -9.50 -13.86
N VAL A 109 18.53 -10.12 -12.67
CA VAL A 109 19.73 -10.08 -11.85
C VAL A 109 20.25 -11.51 -11.72
N GLY A 110 21.29 -11.85 -12.50
CA GLY A 110 21.74 -13.23 -12.60
C GLY A 110 20.64 -14.12 -13.20
N SER A 111 20.29 -15.20 -12.50
CA SER A 111 19.20 -16.10 -12.88
C SER A 111 17.84 -15.68 -12.31
N HIS A 112 17.79 -14.60 -11.52
CA HIS A 112 16.58 -14.13 -10.85
C HIS A 112 15.97 -12.93 -11.55
N ARG A 113 14.65 -12.88 -11.58
CA ARG A 113 13.87 -11.74 -12.06
C ARG A 113 13.46 -10.89 -10.88
N ARG A 114 13.56 -9.56 -11.03
CA ARG A 114 13.12 -8.58 -10.03
C ARG A 114 12.06 -7.69 -10.64
N VAL A 115 10.99 -7.45 -9.91
CA VAL A 115 9.85 -6.65 -10.37
C VAL A 115 9.69 -5.45 -9.45
N CYS A 116 9.61 -4.26 -10.03
CA CYS A 116 9.38 -3.04 -9.26
C CYS A 116 7.94 -3.01 -8.74
N PHE A 117 7.78 -2.66 -7.47
CA PHE A 117 6.45 -2.58 -6.83
C PHE A 117 5.50 -1.63 -7.59
N GLU A 118 6.01 -0.50 -8.04
CA GLU A 118 5.22 0.47 -8.83
C GLU A 118 4.62 -0.16 -10.08
N ASP A 119 5.39 -0.97 -10.79
CA ASP A 119 4.93 -1.65 -12.01
C ASP A 119 3.85 -2.69 -11.69
N LEU A 120 3.96 -3.38 -10.56
CA LEU A 120 2.95 -4.33 -10.10
C LEU A 120 1.64 -3.63 -9.74
N VAL A 121 1.71 -2.51 -9.04
CA VAL A 121 0.53 -1.71 -8.69
C VAL A 121 -0.17 -1.23 -9.95
N ARG A 122 0.58 -0.71 -10.92
CA ARG A 122 0.04 -0.25 -12.20
C ARG A 122 -0.67 -1.37 -12.95
N TYR A 123 -0.04 -2.55 -13.03
CA TYR A 123 -0.64 -3.71 -13.65
C TYR A 123 -1.93 -4.14 -12.93
N LYS A 124 -1.90 -4.19 -11.61
CA LYS A 124 -3.08 -4.57 -10.81
C LYS A 124 -4.25 -3.63 -11.07
N GLU A 125 -4.01 -2.33 -11.08
CA GLU A 125 -5.04 -1.33 -11.34
C GLU A 125 -5.66 -1.51 -12.72
N GLN A 126 -4.84 -1.71 -13.75
CA GLN A 126 -5.31 -1.96 -15.11
C GLN A 126 -6.13 -3.24 -15.21
N ARG A 127 -5.68 -4.31 -14.55
CA ARG A 127 -6.38 -5.59 -14.49
C ARG A 127 -7.75 -5.45 -13.83
N ASP A 128 -7.81 -4.75 -12.71
CA ASP A 128 -9.03 -4.58 -11.94
C ASP A 128 -10.05 -3.72 -12.69
N VAL A 129 -9.60 -2.69 -13.40
CA VAL A 129 -10.46 -1.89 -14.28
C VAL A 129 -11.05 -2.74 -15.41
N LYS A 130 -10.24 -3.55 -16.08
CA LYS A 130 -10.72 -4.44 -17.14
C LYS A 130 -11.76 -5.44 -16.62
N ARG A 131 -11.50 -6.03 -15.45
CA ARG A 131 -12.46 -6.96 -14.82
C ARG A 131 -13.79 -6.29 -14.52
N SER A 132 -13.76 -5.08 -13.98
CA SER A 132 -14.96 -4.29 -13.69
C SER A 132 -15.77 -3.99 -14.95
N GLN A 133 -15.10 -3.61 -16.04
CA GLN A 133 -15.74 -3.35 -17.33
C GLN A 133 -16.39 -4.60 -17.92
N LEU A 134 -15.69 -5.74 -17.87
CA LEU A 134 -16.22 -7.01 -18.34
C LEU A 134 -17.43 -7.47 -17.55
N LEU A 135 -17.41 -7.30 -16.22
CA LEU A 135 -18.55 -7.63 -15.36
C LEU A 135 -19.76 -6.77 -15.68
N LYS A 136 -19.57 -5.47 -15.90
CA LYS A 136 -20.65 -4.57 -16.32
C LYS A 136 -21.26 -5.01 -17.65
N GLN A 137 -20.45 -5.35 -18.64
CA GLN A 137 -20.92 -5.84 -19.94
C GLN A 137 -21.74 -7.12 -19.78
N LEU A 138 -21.29 -8.06 -18.94
CA LEU A 138 -22.02 -9.31 -18.67
C LEU A 138 -23.37 -9.05 -17.99
N ILE A 139 -23.44 -8.10 -17.07
CA ILE A 139 -24.67 -7.72 -16.40
C ILE A 139 -25.65 -7.07 -17.38
N GLU A 140 -25.17 -6.19 -18.26
CA GLU A 140 -25.99 -5.51 -19.28
C GLU A 140 -26.51 -6.48 -20.34
N MET A 141 -25.84 -7.60 -20.57
CA MET A 141 -26.25 -8.62 -21.54
C MET A 141 -27.26 -9.64 -20.99
N SER A 142 -27.50 -9.64 -19.68
CA SER A 142 -28.42 -10.60 -19.03
C SER A 142 -29.82 -10.04 -18.87
#